data_dcd03fe0815ed01907e8b13de5b9f440
#
_entry.id   dcd03fe0815ed01907e8b13de5b9f440
#
_cell.length_a   1.000
_cell.length_b   1.000
_cell.length_c   1.000
_cell.angle_alpha   90.00
_cell.angle_beta   90.00
_cell.angle_gamma   90.00
#
_symmetry.space_group_name_H-M   'P 1'
#
loop_
_entity.id
_entity.type
_entity.pdbx_description
1 polymer ?
#
loop_
_entity_poly.entity_id
_entity_poly.type
_entity_poly.pdbx_seq_one_letter_code
_entity_poly.pdbx_strand_id
1 'polypeptide(L)'
;MTRIVLRRLRRFFHLLLELLSNLFLSWLELLRAVPLAAAIIGRRLRFLSKDQPRRDSARRCMPVHEKVYRRPDPLIYSQQYLMAQGLAVTWDNPDISIRQGGNPVSPHTLLPDTDYDIVARVWNGSTDAPAVHLPLHFSYFSFGIGTLKHMIGETFVNLGAKGSLSCPAYASVKWHTPVSPGHYCIQVELIWSDDANLLNNLGQTNTDVQPLSSPEATFLLTVRNDAEDRRVLRFEADGYEILPLLPCTEVGEGAESAEARRARARRAHARERHPVPEGWRVEVDPPQLDLLPNEEQPVKATIVAPVENFVGRQTINLNSFAGDEFVGGVTLHAEGAANG
;
A
#
# COMPACT_ATOMS: atom_id res chain seq x y z
N MET A 1 -22.78 -13.97 -63.00
CA MET A 1 -21.68 -13.48 -62.16
C MET A 1 -21.93 -12.07 -61.56
N THR A 2 -22.66 -11.22 -62.19
CA THR A 2 -22.83 -9.78 -61.83
C THR A 2 -23.65 -9.51 -60.54
N ARG A 3 -24.68 -10.29 -60.25
CA ARG A 3 -25.56 -10.05 -59.05
C ARG A 3 -24.90 -10.38 -57.70
N ILE A 4 -23.95 -11.31 -57.64
CA ILE A 4 -23.26 -11.69 -56.39
C ILE A 4 -22.21 -10.61 -56.03
N VAL A 5 -21.52 -10.10 -57.02
CA VAL A 5 -20.52 -9.02 -56.85
C VAL A 5 -21.19 -7.72 -56.33
N LEU A 6 -22.34 -7.35 -56.91
CA LEU A 6 -23.10 -6.16 -56.46
C LEU A 6 -23.59 -6.28 -55.02
N ARG A 7 -24.04 -7.50 -54.57
CA ARG A 7 -24.46 -7.72 -53.19
C ARG A 7 -23.28 -7.64 -52.19
N ARG A 8 -22.09 -8.13 -52.60
CA ARG A 8 -20.87 -8.02 -51.77
C ARG A 8 -20.40 -6.59 -51.66
N LEU A 9 -20.43 -5.83 -52.77
CA LEU A 9 -20.07 -4.42 -52.77
C LEU A 9 -21.04 -3.60 -51.88
N ARG A 10 -22.33 -3.84 -51.94
CA ARG A 10 -23.34 -3.16 -51.14
C ARG A 10 -23.16 -3.43 -49.62
N ARG A 11 -22.83 -4.67 -49.25
CA ARG A 11 -22.51 -5.02 -47.87
C ARG A 11 -21.20 -4.35 -47.40
N PHE A 12 -20.19 -4.31 -48.25
CA PHE A 12 -18.94 -3.67 -47.94
C PHE A 12 -19.13 -2.16 -47.67
N PHE A 13 -19.90 -1.47 -48.55
CA PHE A 13 -20.20 -0.05 -48.34
C PHE A 13 -21.06 0.20 -47.11
N HIS A 14 -21.95 -0.69 -46.73
CA HIS A 14 -22.76 -0.55 -45.53
C HIS A 14 -21.87 -0.67 -44.28
N LEU A 15 -21.01 -1.67 -44.22
CA LEU A 15 -20.07 -1.86 -43.13
C LEU A 15 -19.07 -0.71 -43.01
N LEU A 16 -18.60 -0.19 -44.13
CA LEU A 16 -17.70 0.98 -44.16
C LEU A 16 -18.39 2.22 -43.60
N LEU A 17 -19.65 2.45 -43.96
CA LEU A 17 -20.45 3.59 -43.48
C LEU A 17 -20.72 3.44 -41.94
N GLU A 18 -21.02 2.24 -41.45
CA GLU A 18 -21.19 2.00 -40.03
C GLU A 18 -19.87 2.27 -39.26
N LEU A 19 -18.75 1.79 -39.80
CA LEU A 19 -17.43 2.01 -39.20
C LEU A 19 -17.08 3.49 -39.11
N LEU A 20 -17.30 4.23 -40.20
CA LEU A 20 -17.07 5.68 -40.25
C LEU A 20 -18.00 6.45 -39.31
N SER A 21 -19.26 6.01 -39.20
CA SER A 21 -20.23 6.62 -38.29
C SER A 21 -19.79 6.42 -36.82
N ASN A 22 -19.36 5.20 -36.47
CA ASN A 22 -18.88 4.89 -35.11
C ASN A 22 -17.60 5.64 -34.77
N LEU A 23 -16.67 5.76 -35.73
CA LEU A 23 -15.45 6.56 -35.53
C LEU A 23 -15.77 8.05 -35.35
N PHE A 24 -16.74 8.57 -36.11
CA PHE A 24 -17.16 9.96 -35.98
C PHE A 24 -17.85 10.25 -34.65
N LEU A 25 -18.70 9.33 -34.16
CA LEU A 25 -19.33 9.45 -32.86
C LEU A 25 -18.30 9.39 -31.73
N SER A 26 -17.34 8.46 -31.80
CA SER A 26 -16.24 8.36 -30.84
C SER A 26 -15.38 9.62 -30.82
N TRP A 27 -15.13 10.23 -32.01
CA TRP A 27 -14.39 11.49 -32.12
C TRP A 27 -15.16 12.68 -31.52
N LEU A 28 -16.48 12.71 -31.71
CA LEU A 28 -17.37 13.69 -31.09
C LEU A 28 -17.40 13.61 -29.58
N GLU A 29 -17.37 12.39 -29.02
CA GLU A 29 -17.28 12.18 -27.56
C GLU A 29 -15.92 12.61 -27.03
N LEU A 30 -14.83 12.32 -27.75
CA LEU A 30 -13.49 12.79 -27.42
C LEU A 30 -13.42 14.32 -27.41
N LEU A 31 -14.01 14.99 -28.41
CA LEU A 31 -14.09 16.45 -28.47
C LEU A 31 -14.93 17.09 -27.37
N ARG A 32 -15.93 16.36 -26.84
CA ARG A 32 -16.72 16.80 -25.68
C ARG A 32 -15.94 16.62 -24.38
N ALA A 33 -15.07 15.60 -24.28
CA ALA A 33 -14.25 15.35 -23.11
C ALA A 33 -13.06 16.34 -22.98
N VAL A 34 -12.51 16.82 -24.10
CA VAL A 34 -11.36 17.75 -24.10
C VAL A 34 -11.61 19.04 -23.29
N PRO A 35 -12.75 19.76 -23.44
CA PRO A 35 -12.97 20.96 -22.62
C PRO A 35 -13.18 20.64 -21.14
N LEU A 36 -13.72 19.48 -20.81
CA LEU A 36 -13.87 19.02 -19.42
C LEU A 36 -12.51 18.69 -18.80
N ALA A 37 -11.64 17.99 -19.55
CA ALA A 37 -10.27 17.70 -19.14
C ALA A 37 -9.44 18.99 -19.02
N ALA A 38 -9.56 19.92 -19.97
CA ALA A 38 -8.91 21.22 -19.92
C ALA A 38 -9.41 22.08 -18.74
N ALA A 39 -10.70 22.02 -18.41
CA ALA A 39 -11.27 22.70 -17.25
C ALA A 39 -10.77 22.09 -15.92
N ILE A 40 -10.61 20.77 -15.86
CA ILE A 40 -10.05 20.06 -14.70
C ILE A 40 -8.57 20.38 -14.54
N ILE A 41 -7.79 20.32 -15.62
CA ILE A 41 -6.36 20.67 -15.63
C ILE A 41 -6.17 22.16 -15.33
N GLY A 42 -6.97 23.05 -15.93
CA GLY A 42 -6.93 24.48 -15.66
C GLY A 42 -7.35 24.84 -14.22
N ARG A 43 -8.25 24.07 -13.58
CA ARG A 43 -8.53 24.18 -12.15
C ARG A 43 -7.34 23.70 -11.31
N ARG A 44 -6.72 22.56 -11.64
CA ARG A 44 -5.52 22.07 -10.92
C ARG A 44 -4.33 23.03 -11.06
N LEU A 45 -4.07 23.56 -12.24
CA LEU A 45 -2.98 24.53 -12.44
C LEU A 45 -3.22 25.86 -11.72
N ARG A 46 -4.47 26.34 -11.63
CA ARG A 46 -4.81 27.53 -10.83
C ARG A 46 -4.68 27.29 -9.32
N PHE A 47 -4.87 26.06 -8.85
CA PHE A 47 -4.63 25.67 -7.46
C PHE A 47 -3.12 25.65 -7.12
N LEU A 48 -2.29 25.11 -8.03
CA LEU A 48 -0.83 25.06 -7.85
C LEU A 48 -0.14 26.44 -7.94
N SER A 49 -0.76 27.42 -8.63
CA SER A 49 -0.18 28.77 -8.74
C SER A 49 -0.58 29.72 -7.61
N LYS A 50 -1.52 29.33 -6.71
CA LYS A 50 -1.99 30.17 -5.60
C LYS A 50 -1.18 30.00 -4.31
N ASP A 51 -0.30 29.03 -4.21
CA ASP A 51 0.44 28.72 -2.98
C ASP A 51 1.88 29.31 -2.93
N GLN A 52 2.20 30.28 -3.79
CA GLN A 52 3.42 31.08 -3.57
C GLN A 52 3.10 32.32 -2.71
N PRO A 53 3.70 32.42 -1.51
CA PRO A 53 3.53 33.63 -0.71
C PRO A 53 4.23 34.79 -1.39
N ARG A 54 3.46 35.71 -1.98
CA ARG A 54 3.97 37.03 -2.34
C ARG A 54 4.32 37.77 -1.07
N ARG A 55 5.60 37.99 -0.83
CA ARG A 55 6.09 39.02 0.06
C ARG A 55 5.81 40.39 -0.54
N ASP A 56 4.75 41.04 -0.08
CA ASP A 56 4.58 42.45 -0.28
C ASP A 56 4.11 43.13 1.01
N SER A 57 4.83 44.17 1.28
CA SER A 57 4.83 45.08 2.39
C SER A 57 3.47 45.60 2.87
N ALA A 58 3.34 45.60 4.18
CA ALA A 58 2.68 46.60 5.03
C ALA A 58 1.46 47.36 4.49
N ARG A 59 0.29 46.72 4.57
CA ARG A 59 -0.96 47.38 4.93
C ARG A 59 -1.72 46.50 5.89
N ARG A 60 -2.01 46.99 7.10
CA ARG A 60 -2.93 46.36 8.06
C ARG A 60 -4.31 46.37 7.47
N CYS A 61 -4.60 45.37 6.68
CA CYS A 61 -5.98 44.93 6.41
C CYS A 61 -6.28 43.82 7.41
N MET A 62 -7.40 43.91 8.11
CA MET A 62 -7.90 42.80 8.91
C MET A 62 -7.91 41.55 8.02
N PRO A 63 -7.45 40.38 8.53
CA PRO A 63 -7.48 39.16 7.75
C PRO A 63 -8.97 38.85 7.47
N VAL A 64 -9.38 39.03 6.24
CA VAL A 64 -10.52 38.29 5.73
C VAL A 64 -10.10 36.84 5.84
N HIS A 65 -10.69 36.10 6.77
CA HIS A 65 -10.50 34.65 6.84
C HIS A 65 -11.03 34.07 5.52
N GLU A 66 -10.19 33.98 4.49
CA GLU A 66 -10.44 33.09 3.39
C GLU A 66 -10.63 31.72 4.03
N LYS A 67 -11.83 31.16 3.93
CA LYS A 67 -12.10 29.79 4.34
C LYS A 67 -11.25 28.90 3.45
N VAL A 68 -10.04 28.56 3.91
CA VAL A 68 -9.19 27.59 3.26
C VAL A 68 -9.96 26.28 3.33
N TYR A 69 -10.39 25.77 2.18
CA TYR A 69 -11.01 24.46 2.11
C TYR A 69 -9.97 23.42 2.50
N ARG A 70 -10.21 22.74 3.60
CA ARG A 70 -9.34 21.68 4.12
C ARG A 70 -9.91 20.35 3.68
N ARG A 71 -9.09 19.57 3.02
CA ARG A 71 -9.47 18.27 2.46
C ARG A 71 -9.31 17.18 3.51
N PRO A 72 -10.12 16.12 3.48
CA PRO A 72 -9.84 14.91 4.24
C PRO A 72 -8.53 14.29 3.79
N ASP A 73 -7.89 13.54 4.67
CA ASP A 73 -6.65 12.80 4.43
C ASP A 73 -6.84 11.38 5.03
N PRO A 74 -7.70 10.53 4.39
CA PRO A 74 -7.81 9.14 4.77
C PRO A 74 -6.48 8.44 4.63
N LEU A 75 -6.05 7.72 5.67
CA LEU A 75 -4.76 7.03 5.65
C LEU A 75 -4.81 5.70 6.42
N ILE A 76 -3.96 4.81 6.00
CA ILE A 76 -3.64 3.54 6.64
C ILE A 76 -2.11 3.44 6.73
N TYR A 77 -1.57 2.57 7.58
CA TYR A 77 -0.13 2.32 7.58
C TYR A 77 0.33 1.88 6.18
N SER A 78 0.92 2.79 5.44
CA SER A 78 1.35 2.61 4.05
C SER A 78 2.87 2.44 3.98
N GLN A 79 3.32 1.24 3.63
CA GLN A 79 4.73 0.92 3.49
C GLN A 79 5.40 1.77 2.42
N GLN A 80 4.75 1.96 1.27
CA GLN A 80 5.27 2.76 0.17
C GLN A 80 5.47 4.23 0.57
N TYR A 81 4.47 4.81 1.22
CA TYR A 81 4.56 6.20 1.69
C TYR A 81 5.67 6.39 2.74
N LEU A 82 5.75 5.49 3.73
CA LEU A 82 6.76 5.56 4.79
C LEU A 82 8.17 5.38 4.24
N MET A 83 8.38 4.41 3.34
CA MET A 83 9.67 4.16 2.69
C MET A 83 10.12 5.37 1.85
N ALA A 84 9.20 6.02 1.13
CA ALA A 84 9.48 7.25 0.39
C ALA A 84 9.89 8.43 1.31
N GLN A 85 9.55 8.37 2.62
CA GLN A 85 10.00 9.33 3.62
C GLN A 85 11.32 8.93 4.30
N GLY A 86 12.00 7.86 3.84
CA GLY A 86 13.23 7.32 4.43
C GLY A 86 13.00 6.58 5.74
N LEU A 87 11.78 6.13 6.01
CA LEU A 87 11.43 5.39 7.23
C LEU A 87 11.45 3.88 6.96
N ALA A 88 11.86 3.11 7.95
CA ALA A 88 11.76 1.66 7.94
C ALA A 88 10.28 1.22 7.98
N VAL A 89 9.99 0.09 7.35
CA VAL A 89 8.64 -0.47 7.28
C VAL A 89 8.64 -1.93 7.66
N THR A 90 7.48 -2.41 8.11
CA THR A 90 7.19 -3.83 8.28
C THR A 90 5.98 -4.21 7.45
N TRP A 91 5.92 -5.46 7.03
CA TRP A 91 4.77 -6.04 6.34
C TRP A 91 3.80 -6.74 7.31
N ASP A 92 4.04 -6.61 8.61
CA ASP A 92 3.09 -6.86 9.69
C ASP A 92 2.35 -5.55 9.98
N ASN A 93 1.33 -5.25 9.20
CA ASN A 93 0.65 -3.97 9.23
C ASN A 93 -0.16 -3.79 10.53
N PRO A 94 0.12 -2.76 11.35
CA PRO A 94 -0.59 -2.54 12.60
C PRO A 94 -2.06 -2.13 12.43
N ASP A 95 -2.45 -1.70 11.22
CA ASP A 95 -3.80 -1.25 10.91
C ASP A 95 -4.65 -2.33 10.22
N ILE A 96 -4.07 -3.51 9.93
CA ILE A 96 -4.79 -4.65 9.36
C ILE A 96 -4.73 -5.82 10.33
N SER A 97 -5.87 -6.31 10.76
CA SER A 97 -5.97 -7.44 11.67
C SER A 97 -6.92 -8.52 11.14
N ILE A 98 -6.66 -9.76 11.50
CA ILE A 98 -7.49 -10.90 11.11
C ILE A 98 -8.22 -11.40 12.34
N ARG A 99 -9.50 -11.77 12.18
CA ARG A 99 -10.34 -12.26 13.26
C ARG A 99 -11.08 -13.52 12.82
N GLN A 100 -11.38 -14.37 13.80
CA GLN A 100 -12.26 -15.52 13.62
C GLN A 100 -13.30 -15.53 14.75
N GLY A 101 -14.57 -15.50 14.36
CA GLY A 101 -15.65 -15.42 15.35
C GLY A 101 -15.58 -14.18 16.26
N GLY A 102 -15.06 -13.06 15.75
CA GLY A 102 -14.86 -11.81 16.47
C GLY A 102 -13.56 -11.71 17.27
N ASN A 103 -12.84 -12.82 17.50
CA ASN A 103 -11.57 -12.84 18.23
C ASN A 103 -10.39 -12.60 17.30
N PRO A 104 -9.39 -11.80 17.68
CA PRO A 104 -8.18 -11.63 16.91
C PRO A 104 -7.41 -12.95 16.83
N VAL A 105 -6.90 -13.27 15.64
CA VAL A 105 -6.02 -14.41 15.39
C VAL A 105 -4.70 -13.93 14.82
N SER A 106 -3.64 -14.71 15.03
CA SER A 106 -2.35 -14.39 14.43
C SER A 106 -2.43 -14.51 12.90
N PRO A 107 -1.98 -13.53 12.14
CA PRO A 107 -1.94 -13.63 10.69
C PRO A 107 -1.00 -14.74 10.19
N HIS A 108 -0.12 -15.26 11.05
CA HIS A 108 0.89 -16.28 10.75
C HIS A 108 0.46 -17.71 11.10
N THR A 109 -0.79 -17.93 11.51
CA THR A 109 -1.30 -19.26 11.91
C THR A 109 -2.67 -19.55 11.35
N LEU A 110 -2.96 -19.05 10.15
CA LEU A 110 -4.25 -19.25 9.51
C LEU A 110 -4.38 -20.69 8.97
N LEU A 111 -5.60 -21.18 8.95
CA LEU A 111 -5.92 -22.48 8.35
C LEU A 111 -6.37 -22.29 6.90
N PRO A 112 -6.05 -23.22 5.99
CA PRO A 112 -6.60 -23.22 4.63
C PRO A 112 -8.11 -23.51 4.67
N ASP A 113 -8.83 -23.15 3.59
CA ASP A 113 -10.25 -23.44 3.39
C ASP A 113 -11.11 -22.98 4.59
N THR A 114 -10.81 -21.82 5.15
CA THR A 114 -11.39 -21.33 6.42
C THR A 114 -11.83 -19.88 6.29
N ASP A 115 -12.96 -19.55 6.93
CA ASP A 115 -13.48 -18.18 6.95
C ASP A 115 -12.87 -17.35 8.05
N TYR A 116 -12.42 -16.15 7.69
CA TYR A 116 -11.91 -15.11 8.57
C TYR A 116 -12.55 -13.76 8.24
N ASP A 117 -12.51 -12.84 9.21
CA ASP A 117 -12.82 -11.43 8.99
C ASP A 117 -11.51 -10.64 8.92
N ILE A 118 -11.28 -9.93 7.83
CA ILE A 118 -10.19 -8.95 7.74
C ILE A 118 -10.74 -7.62 8.22
N VAL A 119 -10.06 -7.01 9.18
CA VAL A 119 -10.45 -5.73 9.76
C VAL A 119 -9.35 -4.71 9.50
N ALA A 120 -9.71 -3.63 8.79
CA ALA A 120 -8.85 -2.47 8.57
C ALA A 120 -9.21 -1.34 9.54
N ARG A 121 -8.21 -0.73 10.14
CA ARG A 121 -8.30 0.49 10.95
C ARG A 121 -7.83 1.66 10.10
N VAL A 122 -8.72 2.62 9.87
CA VAL A 122 -8.49 3.76 8.99
C VAL A 122 -8.44 5.05 9.79
N TRP A 123 -7.47 5.88 9.49
CA TRP A 123 -7.24 7.14 10.16
C TRP A 123 -7.51 8.33 9.23
N ASN A 124 -7.68 9.50 9.81
CA ASN A 124 -7.75 10.76 9.08
C ASN A 124 -6.64 11.71 9.55
N GLY A 125 -5.81 12.16 8.64
CA GLY A 125 -4.77 13.15 8.90
C GLY A 125 -5.34 14.57 9.08
N SER A 126 -6.52 14.85 8.49
CA SER A 126 -7.19 16.14 8.57
C SER A 126 -7.92 16.33 9.92
N THR A 127 -7.71 17.49 10.53
CA THR A 127 -8.44 17.91 11.77
C THR A 127 -9.81 18.51 11.50
N ASP A 128 -10.13 18.87 10.25
CA ASP A 128 -11.29 19.70 9.94
C ASP A 128 -12.29 19.05 8.96
N ALA A 129 -11.83 18.12 8.12
CA ALA A 129 -12.64 17.53 7.07
C ALA A 129 -12.84 16.02 7.27
N PRO A 130 -14.07 15.52 7.40
CA PRO A 130 -14.38 14.09 7.42
C PRO A 130 -14.44 13.53 5.99
N ALA A 131 -14.21 12.21 5.83
CA ALA A 131 -14.51 11.45 4.62
C ALA A 131 -15.75 10.58 4.89
N VAL A 132 -16.87 10.92 4.27
CA VAL A 132 -18.16 10.25 4.48
C VAL A 132 -18.39 9.25 3.34
N HIS A 133 -18.73 8.00 3.71
CA HIS A 133 -18.92 6.92 2.75
C HIS A 133 -17.63 6.63 1.95
N LEU A 134 -16.48 6.58 2.66
CA LEU A 134 -15.18 6.25 2.11
C LEU A 134 -15.14 4.78 1.67
N PRO A 135 -14.92 4.46 0.38
CA PRO A 135 -14.77 3.09 -0.09
C PRO A 135 -13.41 2.49 0.31
N LEU A 136 -13.42 1.23 0.72
CA LEU A 136 -12.24 0.42 0.96
C LEU A 136 -12.30 -0.83 0.10
N HIS A 137 -11.26 -1.08 -0.69
CA HIS A 137 -11.08 -2.29 -1.45
C HIS A 137 -10.12 -3.23 -0.73
N PHE A 138 -10.55 -4.46 -0.51
CA PHE A 138 -9.76 -5.52 0.08
C PHE A 138 -9.39 -6.53 -0.97
N SER A 139 -8.13 -6.90 -1.03
CA SER A 139 -7.60 -7.90 -1.96
C SER A 139 -6.51 -8.72 -1.30
N TYR A 140 -6.15 -9.83 -1.91
CA TYR A 140 -4.97 -10.60 -1.53
C TYR A 140 -4.12 -10.94 -2.75
N PHE A 141 -2.87 -11.24 -2.49
CA PHE A 141 -1.87 -11.68 -3.44
C PHE A 141 -1.27 -12.99 -2.97
N SER A 142 -0.82 -13.84 -3.89
CA SER A 142 0.09 -14.93 -3.57
C SER A 142 1.37 -14.35 -2.97
N PHE A 143 2.02 -15.09 -2.06
CA PHE A 143 3.20 -14.59 -1.37
C PHE A 143 4.31 -14.20 -2.34
N GLY A 144 4.77 -12.97 -2.21
CA GLY A 144 5.79 -12.44 -3.10
C GLY A 144 5.65 -10.95 -3.32
N ILE A 145 6.35 -10.45 -4.33
CA ILE A 145 6.41 -9.04 -4.71
C ILE A 145 5.83 -8.90 -6.11
N GLY A 146 4.86 -7.99 -6.30
CA GLY A 146 4.24 -7.72 -7.60
C GLY A 146 3.31 -8.82 -8.13
N THR A 147 2.90 -9.79 -7.31
CA THR A 147 2.05 -10.93 -7.70
C THR A 147 0.62 -10.52 -8.07
N LEU A 148 -0.16 -11.44 -8.64
CA LEU A 148 -1.51 -11.13 -9.13
C LEU A 148 -2.47 -10.79 -7.98
N LYS A 149 -3.26 -9.73 -8.19
CA LYS A 149 -4.27 -9.24 -7.25
C LYS A 149 -5.57 -10.04 -7.38
N HIS A 150 -6.07 -10.57 -6.26
CA HIS A 150 -7.36 -11.23 -6.14
C HIS A 150 -8.26 -10.41 -5.22
N MET A 151 -9.43 -9.99 -5.72
CA MET A 151 -10.39 -9.23 -4.91
C MET A 151 -11.01 -10.12 -3.83
N ILE A 152 -11.07 -9.60 -2.60
CA ILE A 152 -11.80 -10.20 -1.47
C ILE A 152 -13.18 -9.55 -1.37
N GLY A 153 -13.24 -8.22 -1.37
CA GLY A 153 -14.49 -7.49 -1.25
C GLY A 153 -14.28 -5.98 -1.12
N GLU A 154 -15.40 -5.29 -1.03
CA GLU A 154 -15.47 -3.84 -0.84
C GLU A 154 -16.40 -3.52 0.33
N THR A 155 -16.09 -2.46 1.07
CA THR A 155 -16.96 -1.92 2.10
C THR A 155 -16.76 -0.41 2.24
N PHE A 156 -17.57 0.25 3.06
CA PHE A 156 -17.55 1.70 3.23
C PHE A 156 -17.48 2.06 4.70
N VAL A 157 -16.79 3.18 5.00
CA VAL A 157 -16.79 3.74 6.36
C VAL A 157 -17.07 5.23 6.36
N ASN A 158 -17.63 5.71 7.47
CA ASN A 158 -17.71 7.13 7.77
C ASN A 158 -16.54 7.50 8.68
N LEU A 159 -15.55 8.16 8.12
CA LEU A 159 -14.33 8.54 8.80
C LEU A 159 -14.41 10.00 9.24
N GLY A 160 -14.46 10.22 10.53
CA GLY A 160 -14.48 11.57 11.11
C GLY A 160 -13.14 12.28 10.98
N ALA A 161 -13.13 13.56 11.29
CA ALA A 161 -11.89 14.33 11.39
C ALA A 161 -11.00 13.77 12.52
N LYS A 162 -9.69 14.00 12.42
CA LYS A 162 -8.70 13.56 13.41
C LYS A 162 -9.06 14.02 14.82
N GLY A 163 -9.10 13.09 15.76
CA GLY A 163 -9.45 13.34 17.16
C GLY A 163 -10.94 13.30 17.45
N SER A 164 -11.81 13.07 16.46
CA SER A 164 -13.24 12.81 16.67
C SER A 164 -13.47 11.36 17.14
N LEU A 165 -14.69 11.09 17.67
CA LEU A 165 -15.09 9.75 18.13
C LEU A 165 -15.16 8.71 16.99
N SER A 166 -15.31 9.16 15.73
CA SER A 166 -15.31 8.30 14.53
C SER A 166 -13.97 8.29 13.79
N CYS A 167 -12.87 8.64 14.46
CA CYS A 167 -11.52 8.51 13.98
C CYS A 167 -10.63 7.92 15.09
N PRO A 168 -10.09 6.68 14.92
CA PRO A 168 -10.13 5.86 13.70
C PRO A 168 -11.50 5.23 13.42
N ALA A 169 -11.76 4.93 12.14
CA ALA A 169 -12.87 4.09 11.72
C ALA A 169 -12.39 2.65 11.43
N TYR A 170 -13.32 1.70 11.51
CA TYR A 170 -13.02 0.28 11.27
C TYR A 170 -13.90 -0.26 10.15
N ALA A 171 -13.27 -0.93 9.20
CA ALA A 171 -13.91 -1.62 8.09
C ALA A 171 -13.65 -3.11 8.20
N SER A 172 -14.60 -3.96 7.81
CA SER A 172 -14.41 -5.41 7.82
C SER A 172 -15.03 -6.06 6.59
N VAL A 173 -14.33 -7.07 6.07
CA VAL A 173 -14.82 -7.96 5.02
C VAL A 173 -14.53 -9.41 5.40
N LYS A 174 -15.37 -10.34 4.90
CA LYS A 174 -15.09 -11.77 5.03
C LYS A 174 -14.09 -12.21 3.98
N TRP A 175 -13.15 -13.04 4.40
CA TRP A 175 -12.16 -13.67 3.54
C TRP A 175 -12.17 -15.17 3.78
N HIS A 176 -12.41 -15.92 2.72
CA HIS A 176 -12.22 -17.36 2.70
C HIS A 176 -10.81 -17.65 2.23
N THR A 177 -9.99 -18.27 3.09
CA THR A 177 -8.60 -18.55 2.76
C THR A 177 -8.50 -19.56 1.63
N PRO A 178 -7.50 -19.45 0.74
CA PRO A 178 -7.26 -20.45 -0.29
C PRO A 178 -7.07 -21.85 0.29
N VAL A 179 -7.49 -22.86 -0.47
CA VAL A 179 -7.32 -24.28 -0.10
C VAL A 179 -5.85 -24.67 -0.02
N SER A 180 -5.02 -24.06 -0.85
CA SER A 180 -3.57 -24.30 -0.86
C SER A 180 -2.93 -23.60 0.32
N PRO A 181 -2.19 -24.31 1.20
CA PRO A 181 -1.33 -23.71 2.17
C PRO A 181 -0.31 -22.80 1.51
N GLY A 182 0.06 -21.71 2.18
CA GLY A 182 1.05 -20.79 1.62
C GLY A 182 1.06 -19.45 2.35
N HIS A 183 1.91 -18.59 1.86
CA HIS A 183 1.98 -17.20 2.29
C HIS A 183 1.12 -16.35 1.37
N TYR A 184 0.41 -15.41 1.96
CA TYR A 184 -0.44 -14.46 1.23
C TYR A 184 -0.18 -13.05 1.75
N CYS A 185 -0.37 -12.06 0.90
CA CYS A 185 -0.33 -10.66 1.28
C CYS A 185 -1.72 -10.06 1.14
N ILE A 186 -2.31 -9.59 2.22
CA ILE A 186 -3.58 -8.86 2.19
C ILE A 186 -3.28 -7.39 1.95
N GLN A 187 -4.04 -6.78 1.05
CA GLN A 187 -3.98 -5.36 0.74
C GLN A 187 -5.31 -4.68 1.00
N VAL A 188 -5.24 -3.50 1.60
CA VAL A 188 -6.36 -2.57 1.78
C VAL A 188 -6.03 -1.27 1.09
N GLU A 189 -6.93 -0.82 0.23
CA GLU A 189 -6.80 0.40 -0.56
C GLU A 189 -7.98 1.33 -0.25
N LEU A 190 -7.69 2.57 0.14
CA LEU A 190 -8.66 3.62 0.41
C LEU A 190 -8.88 4.44 -0.86
N ILE A 191 -10.13 4.57 -1.30
CA ILE A 191 -10.45 5.23 -2.57
C ILE A 191 -11.23 6.51 -2.30
N TRP A 192 -10.55 7.65 -2.27
CA TRP A 192 -11.16 8.95 -2.02
C TRP A 192 -10.69 9.99 -3.02
N SER A 193 -11.62 10.49 -3.86
CA SER A 193 -11.28 11.40 -4.95
C SER A 193 -10.81 12.78 -4.49
N ASP A 194 -11.19 13.21 -3.28
CA ASP A 194 -10.83 14.50 -2.67
C ASP A 194 -9.83 14.32 -1.53
N ASP A 195 -8.91 13.38 -1.68
CA ASP A 195 -7.86 13.12 -0.71
C ASP A 195 -6.76 14.18 -0.74
N ALA A 196 -6.27 14.56 0.43
CA ALA A 196 -5.15 15.47 0.56
C ALA A 196 -3.81 14.79 0.18
N ASN A 197 -3.69 13.46 0.38
CA ASN A 197 -2.48 12.70 0.10
C ASN A 197 -2.79 11.27 -0.36
N LEU A 198 -2.84 11.06 -1.67
CA LEU A 198 -3.10 9.75 -2.27
C LEU A 198 -1.99 8.70 -2.05
N LEU A 199 -0.84 9.08 -1.52
CA LEU A 199 0.30 8.17 -1.36
C LEU A 199 0.22 7.32 -0.07
N ASN A 200 -0.64 7.67 0.88
CA ASN A 200 -0.79 6.98 2.17
C ASN A 200 -2.05 6.11 2.27
N ASN A 201 -2.68 5.82 1.12
CA ASN A 201 -3.98 5.14 1.03
C ASN A 201 -3.90 3.63 0.92
N LEU A 202 -2.71 3.06 0.80
CA LEU A 202 -2.52 1.64 0.54
C LEU A 202 -1.70 1.01 1.66
N GLY A 203 -2.31 0.04 2.36
CA GLY A 203 -1.66 -0.77 3.38
C GLY A 203 -1.66 -2.25 3.01
N GLN A 204 -0.58 -2.94 3.36
CA GLN A 204 -0.43 -4.37 3.10
C GLN A 204 0.00 -5.10 4.37
N THR A 205 -0.44 -6.34 4.54
CA THR A 205 0.01 -7.23 5.63
C THR A 205 0.26 -8.63 5.10
N ASN A 206 1.32 -9.26 5.57
CA ASN A 206 1.61 -10.66 5.27
C ASN A 206 0.77 -11.58 6.13
N THR A 207 0.43 -12.74 5.57
CA THR A 207 -0.29 -13.80 6.28
C THR A 207 0.29 -15.16 5.90
N ASP A 208 0.31 -16.08 6.87
CA ASP A 208 0.76 -17.44 6.66
C ASP A 208 -0.42 -18.39 6.87
N VAL A 209 -0.78 -19.08 5.80
CA VAL A 209 -1.73 -20.20 5.84
C VAL A 209 -0.90 -21.47 6.02
N GLN A 210 -0.65 -21.85 7.21
CA GLN A 210 0.20 -22.83 7.88
C GLN A 210 1.52 -22.24 8.42
N PRO A 211 1.86 -22.53 9.68
CA PRO A 211 3.09 -22.06 10.27
C PRO A 211 4.31 -22.77 9.66
N LEU A 212 5.35 -21.99 9.36
CA LEU A 212 6.69 -22.48 9.09
C LEU A 212 7.50 -22.41 10.39
N SER A 213 7.94 -23.56 10.91
CA SER A 213 8.90 -23.61 12.00
C SER A 213 10.16 -24.31 11.51
N SER A 214 11.27 -23.56 11.42
CA SER A 214 12.59 -24.08 11.11
C SER A 214 13.67 -23.16 11.67
N PRO A 215 14.74 -23.67 12.29
CA PRO A 215 15.89 -22.87 12.72
C PRO A 215 16.65 -22.24 11.53
N GLU A 216 16.60 -22.86 10.35
CA GLU A 216 16.94 -22.25 9.08
C GLU A 216 15.65 -21.95 8.32
N ALA A 217 15.13 -20.75 8.48
CA ALA A 217 13.94 -20.33 7.76
C ALA A 217 14.30 -20.07 6.30
N THR A 218 13.89 -20.99 5.43
CA THR A 218 13.98 -20.82 3.98
C THR A 218 12.60 -20.49 3.43
N PHE A 219 12.50 -19.35 2.74
CA PHE A 219 11.27 -18.86 2.15
C PHE A 219 11.41 -18.82 0.63
N LEU A 220 10.42 -19.36 -0.07
CA LEU A 220 10.29 -19.22 -1.52
C LEU A 220 9.29 -18.13 -1.82
N LEU A 221 9.74 -17.07 -2.47
CA LEU A 221 8.96 -15.91 -2.85
C LEU A 221 8.75 -15.92 -4.36
N THR A 222 7.60 -15.49 -4.83
CA THR A 222 7.43 -15.14 -6.23
C THR A 222 7.63 -13.65 -6.40
N VAL A 223 8.54 -13.25 -7.30
CA VAL A 223 8.79 -11.85 -7.63
C VAL A 223 8.37 -11.61 -9.07
N ARG A 224 7.50 -10.62 -9.27
CA ARG A 224 6.97 -10.24 -10.57
C ARG A 224 7.27 -8.78 -10.85
N ASN A 225 7.61 -8.49 -12.09
CA ASN A 225 7.65 -7.13 -12.59
C ASN A 225 6.24 -6.72 -13.06
N ASP A 226 5.54 -5.92 -12.27
CA ASP A 226 4.21 -5.37 -12.56
C ASP A 226 4.23 -4.07 -13.39
N ALA A 227 5.44 -3.58 -13.72
CA ALA A 227 5.60 -2.40 -14.57
C ALA A 227 5.51 -2.74 -16.06
N GLU A 228 5.32 -1.70 -16.88
CA GLU A 228 5.23 -1.83 -18.34
C GLU A 228 6.62 -1.94 -19.01
N ASP A 229 7.70 -1.68 -18.28
CA ASP A 229 9.09 -1.73 -18.74
C ASP A 229 9.89 -2.80 -18.03
N ARG A 230 11.05 -3.19 -18.65
CA ARG A 230 12.01 -4.12 -18.06
C ARG A 230 12.64 -3.48 -16.84
N ARG A 231 12.68 -4.23 -15.72
CA ARG A 231 13.25 -3.77 -14.44
C ARG A 231 14.28 -4.71 -13.88
N VAL A 232 15.32 -4.11 -13.33
CA VAL A 232 16.30 -4.82 -12.52
C VAL A 232 15.95 -4.63 -11.06
N LEU A 233 15.57 -5.71 -10.38
CA LEU A 233 15.14 -5.70 -8.98
C LEU A 233 16.29 -6.20 -8.10
N ARG A 234 16.64 -5.43 -7.07
CA ARG A 234 17.60 -5.78 -6.01
C ARG A 234 16.88 -5.91 -4.68
N PHE A 235 17.46 -6.68 -3.77
CA PHE A 235 16.86 -6.93 -2.46
C PHE A 235 17.74 -6.36 -1.35
N GLU A 236 17.08 -5.79 -0.32
CA GLU A 236 17.73 -5.31 0.88
C GLU A 236 16.95 -5.81 2.10
N ALA A 237 17.69 -6.28 3.11
CA ALA A 237 17.08 -6.76 4.35
C ALA A 237 17.30 -5.78 5.49
N ASP A 238 16.33 -5.70 6.40
CA ASP A 238 16.42 -4.96 7.65
C ASP A 238 15.70 -5.72 8.79
N GLY A 239 15.98 -5.34 10.03
CA GLY A 239 15.39 -5.94 11.23
C GLY A 239 14.36 -5.02 11.90
N TYR A 240 13.70 -4.14 11.16
CA TYR A 240 12.75 -3.21 11.75
C TYR A 240 11.51 -3.91 12.27
N GLU A 241 11.15 -3.58 13.51
CA GLU A 241 9.86 -3.86 14.13
C GLU A 241 9.23 -2.54 14.61
N ILE A 242 7.89 -2.51 14.68
CA ILE A 242 7.20 -1.35 15.21
C ILE A 242 7.59 -1.15 16.66
N LEU A 243 8.20 0.00 16.93
CA LEU A 243 8.64 0.33 18.27
C LEU A 243 7.42 0.42 19.21
N PRO A 244 7.51 -0.13 20.43
CA PRO A 244 6.45 -0.01 21.41
C PRO A 244 6.18 1.46 21.72
N LEU A 245 4.91 1.80 21.92
CA LEU A 245 4.52 3.12 22.37
C LEU A 245 5.22 3.41 23.71
N LEU A 246 6.01 4.49 23.72
CA LEU A 246 6.56 4.96 24.98
C LEU A 246 5.40 5.41 25.89
N PRO A 247 5.41 5.04 27.18
CA PRO A 247 4.42 5.56 28.11
C PRO A 247 4.44 7.08 28.09
N CYS A 248 3.25 7.70 28.13
CA CYS A 248 3.14 9.14 28.31
C CYS A 248 3.76 9.46 29.68
N THR A 249 5.05 9.80 29.71
CA THR A 249 5.65 10.41 30.91
C THR A 249 4.96 11.75 31.09
N GLU A 250 4.51 12.00 32.32
CA GLU A 250 3.87 13.26 32.72
C GLU A 250 4.64 14.45 32.14
N VAL A 251 3.87 15.39 31.58
CA VAL A 251 4.39 16.61 30.95
C VAL A 251 5.02 17.46 32.07
N GLY A 252 6.30 17.20 32.38
CA GLY A 252 7.08 18.05 33.26
C GLY A 252 7.37 19.40 32.61
N GLU A 253 7.65 20.41 33.42
CA GLU A 253 8.13 21.72 32.97
C GLU A 253 9.35 21.54 32.05
N GLY A 254 9.20 21.80 30.76
CA GLY A 254 10.19 21.52 29.72
C GLY A 254 9.68 20.68 28.57
N ALA A 255 8.37 20.62 28.36
CA ALA A 255 7.74 19.82 27.32
C ALA A 255 8.38 20.07 25.95
N GLU A 256 8.96 19.00 25.40
CA GLU A 256 9.49 18.95 24.05
C GLU A 256 8.46 19.49 23.04
N SER A 257 8.86 20.38 22.14
CA SER A 257 7.97 20.93 21.11
C SER A 257 7.41 19.80 20.21
N ALA A 258 6.24 20.02 19.61
CA ALA A 258 5.66 19.06 18.68
C ALA A 258 6.59 18.75 17.51
N GLU A 259 7.38 19.72 17.07
CA GLU A 259 8.37 19.56 16.02
C GLU A 259 9.55 18.68 16.48
N ALA A 260 10.07 18.92 17.67
CA ALA A 260 11.15 18.11 18.25
C ALA A 260 10.70 16.64 18.46
N ARG A 261 9.46 16.41 18.92
CA ARG A 261 8.88 15.07 19.03
C ARG A 261 8.77 14.38 17.67
N ARG A 262 8.32 15.09 16.63
CA ARG A 262 8.26 14.54 15.25
C ARG A 262 9.65 14.22 14.73
N ALA A 263 10.63 15.09 14.94
CA ALA A 263 12.00 14.86 14.52
C ALA A 263 12.64 13.67 15.26
N ARG A 264 12.37 13.51 16.56
CA ARG A 264 12.80 12.35 17.34
C ARG A 264 12.16 11.06 16.84
N ALA A 265 10.84 11.07 16.58
CA ALA A 265 10.13 9.92 16.03
C ALA A 265 10.68 9.53 14.65
N ARG A 266 10.85 10.49 13.73
CA ARG A 266 11.48 10.23 12.42
C ARG A 266 12.86 9.60 12.57
N ARG A 267 13.71 10.11 13.46
CA ARG A 267 15.04 9.52 13.71
C ARG A 267 14.95 8.10 14.27
N ALA A 268 13.98 7.84 15.17
CA ALA A 268 13.80 6.51 15.76
C ALA A 268 13.39 5.46 14.72
N HIS A 269 12.60 5.86 13.72
CA HIS A 269 12.12 4.98 12.66
C HIS A 269 12.92 5.10 11.34
N ALA A 270 14.04 5.83 11.33
CA ALA A 270 14.86 5.98 10.14
C ALA A 270 15.47 4.63 9.74
N ARG A 271 15.39 4.30 8.46
CA ARG A 271 15.72 2.97 7.91
C ARG A 271 17.14 2.52 8.25
N GLU A 272 18.10 3.42 8.17
CA GLU A 272 19.51 3.15 8.46
C GLU A 272 19.80 2.74 9.90
N ARG A 273 18.81 2.87 10.80
CA ARG A 273 18.95 2.54 12.22
C ARG A 273 18.50 1.12 12.56
N HIS A 274 17.97 0.40 11.58
CA HIS A 274 17.41 -0.93 11.77
C HIS A 274 18.08 -1.96 10.84
N PRO A 275 19.41 -2.08 10.86
CA PRO A 275 20.07 -3.14 10.09
C PRO A 275 19.59 -4.51 10.55
N VAL A 276 19.87 -5.53 9.75
CA VAL A 276 19.72 -6.94 10.19
C VAL A 276 20.48 -7.10 11.53
N PRO A 277 19.87 -7.70 12.57
CA PRO A 277 20.48 -7.82 13.89
C PRO A 277 21.84 -8.55 13.82
N GLU A 278 22.73 -8.19 14.76
CA GLU A 278 24.09 -8.74 14.80
C GLU A 278 24.07 -10.27 14.89
N GLY A 279 24.92 -10.91 14.10
CA GLY A 279 25.02 -12.36 14.00
C GLY A 279 24.00 -13.03 13.09
N TRP A 280 22.90 -12.36 12.73
CA TRP A 280 21.95 -12.86 11.75
C TRP A 280 22.45 -12.61 10.33
N ARG A 281 22.18 -13.55 9.42
CA ARG A 281 22.47 -13.41 7.99
C ARG A 281 21.22 -13.64 7.19
N VAL A 282 21.07 -12.89 6.12
CA VAL A 282 20.00 -13.05 5.14
C VAL A 282 20.65 -13.28 3.79
N GLU A 283 20.37 -14.43 3.21
CA GLU A 283 20.85 -14.83 1.90
C GLU A 283 19.67 -14.84 0.94
N VAL A 284 19.82 -14.16 -0.20
CA VAL A 284 18.79 -14.07 -1.23
C VAL A 284 19.35 -14.62 -2.53
N ASP A 285 18.68 -15.62 -3.09
CA ASP A 285 19.12 -16.30 -4.31
C ASP A 285 17.97 -16.36 -5.34
N PRO A 286 18.12 -15.71 -6.51
CA PRO A 286 19.24 -14.85 -6.89
C PRO A 286 19.22 -13.50 -6.16
N PRO A 287 20.37 -12.84 -5.91
CA PRO A 287 20.44 -11.57 -5.17
C PRO A 287 19.86 -10.39 -5.96
N GLN A 288 19.67 -10.59 -7.25
CA GLN A 288 19.14 -9.61 -8.18
C GLN A 288 18.39 -10.32 -9.30
N LEU A 289 17.27 -9.73 -9.74
CA LEU A 289 16.48 -10.21 -10.87
C LEU A 289 16.45 -9.16 -11.97
N ASP A 290 16.47 -9.62 -13.22
CA ASP A 290 16.27 -8.79 -14.41
C ASP A 290 15.02 -9.33 -15.13
N LEU A 291 13.88 -8.63 -14.96
CA LEU A 291 12.58 -9.11 -15.37
C LEU A 291 11.97 -8.24 -16.48
N LEU A 292 11.43 -8.91 -17.49
CA LEU A 292 10.57 -8.29 -18.49
C LEU A 292 9.21 -7.91 -17.86
N PRO A 293 8.41 -7.04 -18.50
CA PRO A 293 7.05 -6.74 -18.06
C PRO A 293 6.22 -8.01 -17.84
N ASN A 294 5.57 -8.10 -16.70
CA ASN A 294 4.78 -9.25 -16.27
C ASN A 294 5.54 -10.59 -16.08
N GLU A 295 6.85 -10.61 -16.20
CA GLU A 295 7.65 -11.78 -15.92
C GLU A 295 7.69 -12.04 -14.41
N GLU A 296 7.62 -13.34 -14.06
CA GLU A 296 7.67 -13.84 -12.69
C GLU A 296 8.87 -14.78 -12.53
N GLN A 297 9.61 -14.62 -11.43
CA GLN A 297 10.67 -15.56 -11.07
C GLN A 297 10.63 -15.90 -9.57
N PRO A 298 10.96 -17.14 -9.18
CA PRO A 298 11.11 -17.51 -7.80
C PRO A 298 12.43 -16.94 -7.23
N VAL A 299 12.34 -16.49 -5.98
CA VAL A 299 13.49 -16.06 -5.17
C VAL A 299 13.48 -16.86 -3.89
N LYS A 300 14.63 -17.39 -3.52
CA LYS A 300 14.84 -18.07 -2.26
C LYS A 300 15.48 -17.10 -1.26
N ALA A 301 14.80 -16.82 -0.16
CA ALA A 301 15.37 -16.08 0.97
C ALA A 301 15.65 -17.06 2.10
N THR A 302 16.87 -17.06 2.63
CA THR A 302 17.29 -17.90 3.76
C THR A 302 17.75 -17.00 4.89
N ILE A 303 17.13 -17.16 6.05
CA ILE A 303 17.50 -16.47 7.30
C ILE A 303 18.29 -17.45 8.15
N VAL A 304 19.51 -17.09 8.47
CA VAL A 304 20.42 -17.91 9.28
C VAL A 304 20.59 -17.26 10.65
N ALA A 305 20.22 -17.99 11.70
CA ALA A 305 20.37 -17.55 13.07
C ALA A 305 21.85 -17.54 13.51
N PRO A 306 22.22 -16.68 14.49
CA PRO A 306 23.60 -16.60 14.98
C PRO A 306 24.07 -17.83 15.75
N VAL A 307 23.13 -18.66 16.23
CA VAL A 307 23.39 -19.89 17.02
C VAL A 307 22.46 -21.01 16.55
N GLU A 308 22.96 -22.25 16.54
CA GLU A 308 22.20 -23.44 16.09
C GLU A 308 20.90 -23.69 16.87
N ASN A 309 20.85 -23.30 18.15
CA ASN A 309 19.69 -23.48 19.03
C ASN A 309 19.07 -22.13 19.41
N PHE A 310 18.75 -21.31 18.42
CA PHE A 310 18.04 -20.05 18.65
C PHE A 310 16.67 -20.34 19.27
N VAL A 311 16.33 -19.62 20.35
CA VAL A 311 15.04 -19.66 21.00
C VAL A 311 14.37 -18.30 20.86
N GLY A 312 13.14 -18.29 20.36
CA GLY A 312 12.36 -17.06 20.15
C GLY A 312 11.98 -16.81 18.72
N ARG A 313 11.64 -15.57 18.41
CA ARG A 313 11.23 -15.11 17.08
C ARG A 313 12.10 -13.94 16.68
N GLN A 314 12.61 -13.96 15.46
CA GLN A 314 13.29 -12.85 14.81
C GLN A 314 12.53 -12.42 13.56
N THR A 315 12.23 -11.15 13.50
CA THR A 315 11.58 -10.51 12.34
C THR A 315 12.64 -9.94 11.41
N ILE A 316 12.53 -10.25 10.13
CA ILE A 316 13.37 -9.71 9.06
C ILE A 316 12.45 -9.20 7.94
N ASN A 317 12.62 -7.95 7.53
CA ASN A 317 11.97 -7.43 6.35
C ASN A 317 12.90 -7.58 5.15
N LEU A 318 12.37 -8.09 4.05
CA LEU A 318 13.05 -8.14 2.76
C LEU A 318 12.36 -7.16 1.82
N ASN A 319 13.05 -6.10 1.43
CA ASN A 319 12.55 -5.03 0.60
C ASN A 319 13.16 -5.09 -0.80
N SER A 320 12.37 -4.86 -1.84
CA SER A 320 12.80 -4.88 -3.24
C SER A 320 12.80 -3.47 -3.83
N PHE A 321 13.83 -3.18 -4.62
CA PHE A 321 14.04 -1.89 -5.28
C PHE A 321 14.38 -2.05 -6.75
N ALA A 322 13.82 -1.17 -7.58
CA ALA A 322 14.23 -0.95 -8.97
C ALA A 322 15.04 0.36 -9.02
N GLY A 323 16.37 0.27 -9.08
CA GLY A 323 17.21 1.43 -8.80
C GLY A 323 16.98 1.97 -7.38
N ASP A 324 16.49 3.21 -7.25
CA ASP A 324 16.13 3.83 -5.96
C ASP A 324 14.62 3.77 -5.67
N GLU A 325 13.82 3.29 -6.62
CA GLU A 325 12.37 3.15 -6.46
C GLU A 325 12.05 1.91 -5.62
N PHE A 326 11.31 2.11 -4.53
CA PHE A 326 10.80 1.02 -3.71
C PHE A 326 9.62 0.34 -4.43
N VAL A 327 9.74 -0.97 -4.68
CA VAL A 327 8.75 -1.76 -5.42
C VAL A 327 7.80 -2.49 -4.46
N GLY A 328 8.34 -3.08 -3.41
CA GLY A 328 7.57 -3.87 -2.47
C GLY A 328 8.45 -4.66 -1.53
N GLY A 329 7.88 -5.54 -0.72
CA GLY A 329 8.65 -6.39 0.17
C GLY A 329 7.79 -7.39 0.92
N VAL A 330 8.43 -8.10 1.83
CA VAL A 330 7.80 -9.09 2.71
C VAL A 330 8.46 -9.06 4.08
N THR A 331 7.70 -9.38 5.13
CA THR A 331 8.24 -9.66 6.47
C THR A 331 8.33 -11.17 6.64
N LEU A 332 9.50 -11.64 7.05
CA LEU A 332 9.83 -13.02 7.30
C LEU A 332 10.10 -13.23 8.80
N HIS A 333 9.61 -14.32 9.32
CA HIS A 333 9.83 -14.68 10.73
C HIS A 333 10.61 -15.96 10.85
N ALA A 334 11.78 -15.89 11.49
CA ALA A 334 12.52 -17.07 11.93
C ALA A 334 12.10 -17.41 13.36
N GLU A 335 11.56 -18.60 13.56
CA GLU A 335 11.14 -19.09 14.88
C GLU A 335 12.03 -20.25 15.31
N GLY A 336 12.72 -20.08 16.43
CA GLY A 336 13.49 -21.12 17.08
C GLY A 336 12.64 -21.79 18.17
N ALA A 337 12.54 -23.13 18.15
CA ALA A 337 11.86 -23.88 19.20
C ALA A 337 12.69 -23.89 20.49
N ALA A 338 12.06 -23.65 21.63
CA ALA A 338 12.64 -24.06 22.90
C ALA A 338 12.76 -25.59 22.88
N ASN A 339 13.98 -26.12 22.93
CA ASN A 339 14.18 -27.54 23.15
C ASN A 339 13.49 -27.90 24.50
N GLY A 340 12.35 -28.62 24.40
CA GLY A 340 11.59 -29.13 25.54
C GLY A 340 12.33 -30.24 26.26
#